data_553ea96cc31c471136dadde7ee90d2a3
#
_entry.id   553ea96cc31c471136dadde7ee90d2a3
#
_cell.length_a   1.000
_cell.length_b   1.000
_cell.length_c   1.000
_cell.angle_alpha   90.00
_cell.angle_beta   90.00
_cell.angle_gamma   90.00
#
_symmetry.space_group_name_H-M   'P 1'
#
loop_
_entity.id
_entity.type
_entity.pdbx_description
1 polymer ?
#
loop_
_entity_poly.entity_id
_entity_poly.type
_entity_poly.pdbx_seq_one_letter_code
_entity_poly.pdbx_strand_id
1 'polypeptide(L)'
;SHEIQPVKDSRSLVYATNIPSVCANCHSDAKLMAKYKIPTDQYKNYVQSVHGIALLEKGDLSSPSCNDCHGNHGAVPPGVESISKVCGTCHVLNMELFEQSPHKKAFDEHNYPECESCHGNHLVKQATDDMVGTQKPSVCIQCHSVDDNKKGFMVAGEMKMLIDSLKTKDSKTKAILDEANQKGMDVSDATFSLKDVRQVLIQSRTTIHAFNLDKFKEQIDQGQR
;
A
#
# COMPACT_ATOMS: atom_id res chain seq x y z
N SER A 1 -8.55 37.26 10.97
CA SER A 1 -7.65 37.03 12.10
C SER A 1 -6.25 37.54 11.74
N HIS A 2 -5.52 38.03 12.73
CA HIS A 2 -4.21 38.66 12.51
C HIS A 2 -3.05 37.68 12.73
N GLU A 3 -3.34 36.40 12.99
CA GLU A 3 -2.35 35.37 13.31
C GLU A 3 -2.29 34.25 12.26
N ILE A 4 -2.53 34.59 11.00
CA ILE A 4 -2.40 33.60 9.90
C ILE A 4 -0.92 33.34 9.68
N GLN A 5 -0.49 32.10 9.92
CA GLN A 5 0.89 31.65 9.70
C GLN A 5 1.03 31.10 8.27
N PRO A 6 2.20 31.25 7.65
CA PRO A 6 2.48 30.59 6.36
C PRO A 6 2.32 29.07 6.44
N VAL A 7 1.91 28.45 5.35
CA VAL A 7 1.71 26.96 5.28
C VAL A 7 2.97 26.17 5.70
N LYS A 8 4.15 26.72 5.44
CA LYS A 8 5.44 26.08 5.78
C LYS A 8 5.89 26.31 7.23
N ASP A 9 5.18 27.14 8.00
CA ASP A 9 5.48 27.35 9.42
C ASP A 9 4.84 26.20 10.22
N SER A 10 5.62 25.48 11.01
CA SER A 10 5.14 24.35 11.82
C SER A 10 4.06 24.73 12.85
N ARG A 11 3.92 26.01 13.16
CA ARG A 11 2.85 26.55 14.03
C ARG A 11 1.55 26.80 13.27
N SER A 12 1.58 26.76 11.94
CA SER A 12 0.37 26.94 11.13
C SER A 12 -0.61 25.79 11.32
N LEU A 13 -1.90 26.09 11.45
CA LEU A 13 -2.94 25.06 11.51
C LEU A 13 -3.02 24.23 10.22
N VAL A 14 -2.53 24.77 9.11
CA VAL A 14 -2.48 24.10 7.81
C VAL A 14 -1.09 23.53 7.48
N TYR A 15 -0.20 23.44 8.46
CA TYR A 15 1.03 22.66 8.32
C TYR A 15 0.70 21.18 8.28
N ALA A 16 1.35 20.40 7.43
CA ALA A 16 0.96 19.01 7.11
C ALA A 16 0.69 18.15 8.36
N THR A 17 1.55 18.21 9.39
CA THR A 17 1.37 17.42 10.62
C THR A 17 0.22 17.93 11.51
N ASN A 18 -0.26 19.16 11.32
CA ASN A 18 -1.33 19.74 12.13
C ASN A 18 -2.73 19.49 11.52
N ILE A 19 -2.81 19.32 10.19
CA ILE A 19 -4.07 19.14 9.47
C ILE A 19 -4.93 18.01 10.04
N PRO A 20 -4.40 16.82 10.36
CA PRO A 20 -5.23 15.73 10.89
C PRO A 20 -5.96 16.10 12.19
N SER A 21 -5.29 16.80 13.11
CA SER A 21 -5.90 17.24 14.36
C SER A 21 -6.92 18.36 14.14
N VAL A 22 -6.69 19.25 13.18
CA VAL A 22 -7.65 20.29 12.80
C VAL A 22 -8.94 19.68 12.27
N CYS A 23 -8.86 18.70 11.38
CA CYS A 23 -10.02 17.98 10.87
C CYS A 23 -10.73 17.20 11.97
N ALA A 24 -9.98 16.59 12.90
CA ALA A 24 -10.49 15.83 14.02
C ALA A 24 -11.36 16.66 14.98
N ASN A 25 -11.12 17.95 15.11
CA ASN A 25 -11.94 18.83 15.97
C ASN A 25 -13.44 18.75 15.64
N CYS A 26 -13.79 18.49 14.39
CA CYS A 26 -15.18 18.28 13.97
C CYS A 26 -15.46 16.80 13.69
N HIS A 27 -14.58 16.13 12.94
CA HIS A 27 -14.80 14.75 12.49
C HIS A 27 -14.73 13.69 13.60
N SER A 28 -14.19 14.02 14.77
CA SER A 28 -14.23 13.15 15.96
C SER A 28 -15.36 13.50 16.94
N ASP A 29 -16.15 14.55 16.67
CA ASP A 29 -17.30 14.92 17.50
C ASP A 29 -18.55 14.12 17.09
N ALA A 30 -18.91 13.12 17.91
CA ALA A 30 -20.04 12.26 17.64
C ALA A 30 -21.39 13.02 17.60
N LYS A 31 -21.57 14.10 18.38
CA LYS A 31 -22.80 14.89 18.38
C LYS A 31 -22.95 15.69 17.09
N LEU A 32 -21.83 16.25 16.62
CA LEU A 32 -21.80 17.02 15.37
C LEU A 32 -22.00 16.08 14.17
N MET A 33 -21.25 15.00 14.11
CA MET A 33 -21.23 14.07 12.96
C MET A 33 -22.51 13.25 12.84
N ALA A 34 -23.23 12.99 13.95
CA ALA A 34 -24.51 12.27 13.94
C ALA A 34 -25.54 12.92 13.02
N LYS A 35 -25.54 14.27 12.91
CA LYS A 35 -26.44 15.03 12.02
C LYS A 35 -26.22 14.68 10.55
N TYR A 36 -25.02 14.31 10.19
CA TYR A 36 -24.59 14.03 8.83
C TYR A 36 -24.45 12.52 8.56
N LYS A 37 -24.68 11.68 9.57
CA LYS A 37 -24.49 10.22 9.52
C LYS A 37 -23.06 9.83 9.11
N ILE A 38 -22.08 10.63 9.55
CA ILE A 38 -20.66 10.40 9.28
C ILE A 38 -20.05 9.66 10.48
N PRO A 39 -19.31 8.56 10.28
CA PRO A 39 -18.53 7.93 11.34
C PRO A 39 -17.52 8.88 11.97
N THR A 40 -17.01 8.60 13.15
CA THR A 40 -16.08 9.49 13.89
C THR A 40 -14.73 8.82 14.20
N ASP A 41 -14.42 7.76 13.49
CA ASP A 41 -13.23 6.96 13.69
C ASP A 41 -12.12 7.25 12.69
N GLN A 42 -12.34 8.14 11.70
CA GLN A 42 -11.38 8.45 10.63
C GLN A 42 -10.03 8.89 11.17
N TYR A 43 -10.02 9.86 12.09
CA TYR A 43 -8.77 10.33 12.69
C TYR A 43 -8.05 9.22 13.46
N LYS A 44 -8.81 8.49 14.30
CA LYS A 44 -8.27 7.34 15.06
C LYS A 44 -7.64 6.29 14.14
N ASN A 45 -8.29 6.01 13.01
CA ASN A 45 -7.82 5.06 12.02
C ASN A 45 -6.61 5.61 11.26
N TYR A 46 -6.65 6.89 10.86
CA TYR A 46 -5.56 7.52 10.15
C TYR A 46 -4.25 7.53 10.95
N VAL A 47 -4.27 7.91 12.23
CA VAL A 47 -3.04 7.95 13.05
C VAL A 47 -2.37 6.59 13.23
N GLN A 48 -3.12 5.51 13.05
CA GLN A 48 -2.60 4.13 13.10
C GLN A 48 -2.23 3.59 11.70
N SER A 49 -2.50 4.34 10.64
CA SER A 49 -2.19 3.97 9.26
C SER A 49 -0.71 4.16 8.96
N VAL A 50 -0.23 3.54 7.87
CA VAL A 50 1.14 3.77 7.37
C VAL A 50 1.39 5.25 7.07
N HIS A 51 0.38 5.94 6.56
CA HIS A 51 0.47 7.37 6.22
C HIS A 51 0.53 8.22 7.49
N GLY A 52 -0.36 7.98 8.45
CA GLY A 52 -0.37 8.71 9.72
C GLY A 52 0.90 8.50 10.54
N ILE A 53 1.40 7.26 10.63
CA ILE A 53 2.67 6.94 11.30
C ILE A 53 3.85 7.65 10.59
N ALA A 54 3.90 7.61 9.26
CA ALA A 54 4.96 8.28 8.51
C ALA A 54 4.94 9.79 8.74
N LEU A 55 3.76 10.43 8.63
CA LEU A 55 3.62 11.87 8.81
C LEU A 55 3.84 12.32 10.25
N LEU A 56 3.17 11.69 11.21
CA LEU A 56 3.05 12.21 12.58
C LEU A 56 4.15 11.70 13.51
N GLU A 57 4.64 10.46 13.33
CA GLU A 57 5.67 9.90 14.19
C GLU A 57 7.07 10.04 13.59
N LYS A 58 7.20 9.87 12.25
CA LYS A 58 8.50 9.95 11.58
C LYS A 58 8.80 11.34 10.99
N GLY A 59 7.82 12.23 10.95
CA GLY A 59 7.98 13.58 10.38
C GLY A 59 8.16 13.60 8.85
N ASP A 60 7.73 12.55 8.16
CA ASP A 60 7.82 12.46 6.70
C ASP A 60 6.72 13.31 6.05
N LEU A 61 7.08 14.52 5.66
CA LEU A 61 6.17 15.50 5.05
C LEU A 61 5.73 15.10 3.61
N SER A 62 6.29 14.05 3.03
CA SER A 62 5.82 13.50 1.76
C SER A 62 4.62 12.56 1.93
N SER A 63 4.34 12.15 3.18
CA SER A 63 3.19 11.33 3.49
C SER A 63 1.90 12.15 3.48
N PRO A 64 0.80 11.66 2.87
CA PRO A 64 -0.43 12.43 2.74
C PRO A 64 -1.14 12.64 4.07
N SER A 65 -1.72 13.82 4.24
CA SER A 65 -2.67 14.16 5.30
C SER A 65 -4.12 14.14 4.76
N CYS A 66 -5.09 14.54 5.56
CA CYS A 66 -6.51 14.44 5.20
C CYS A 66 -6.86 15.16 3.89
N ASN A 67 -6.33 16.36 3.70
CA ASN A 67 -6.63 17.20 2.53
C ASN A 67 -6.00 16.68 1.22
N ASP A 68 -4.96 15.87 1.29
CA ASP A 68 -4.31 15.32 0.11
C ASP A 68 -5.20 14.28 -0.60
N CYS A 69 -6.10 13.63 0.18
CA CYS A 69 -7.10 12.73 -0.35
C CYS A 69 -8.46 13.42 -0.58
N HIS A 70 -8.89 14.30 0.33
CA HIS A 70 -10.24 14.88 0.35
C HIS A 70 -10.31 16.31 -0.21
N GLY A 71 -9.19 16.95 -0.50
CA GLY A 71 -9.13 18.35 -0.87
C GLY A 71 -9.28 19.30 0.32
N ASN A 72 -9.20 20.61 0.05
CA ASN A 72 -9.14 21.65 1.10
C ASN A 72 -10.52 22.25 1.42
N HIS A 73 -11.27 22.60 0.40
CA HIS A 73 -12.57 23.26 0.55
C HIS A 73 -13.68 22.32 0.10
N GLY A 74 -14.63 22.07 1.01
CA GLY A 74 -15.73 21.15 0.78
C GLY A 74 -15.49 19.73 1.26
N ALA A 75 -14.25 19.32 1.50
CA ALA A 75 -13.83 18.04 2.12
C ALA A 75 -14.84 16.89 1.94
N VAL A 76 -15.36 16.74 0.74
CA VAL A 76 -16.27 15.66 0.35
C VAL A 76 -15.49 14.36 0.15
N PRO A 77 -16.15 13.19 0.17
CA PRO A 77 -15.54 11.98 -0.39
C PRO A 77 -14.89 12.35 -1.72
N PRO A 78 -13.67 11.88 -2.02
CA PRO A 78 -12.92 12.34 -3.20
C PRO A 78 -13.82 12.36 -4.43
N GLY A 79 -14.04 13.55 -4.97
CA GLY A 79 -14.92 13.77 -6.13
C GLY A 79 -14.29 13.29 -7.44
N VAL A 80 -13.81 12.05 -7.43
CA VAL A 80 -13.14 11.35 -8.53
C VAL A 80 -14.01 10.20 -8.99
N GLU A 81 -13.94 9.88 -10.26
CA GLU A 81 -14.66 8.73 -10.84
C GLU A 81 -14.21 7.39 -10.24
N SER A 82 -13.01 7.35 -9.66
CA SER A 82 -12.36 6.11 -9.24
C SER A 82 -11.42 6.39 -8.07
N ILE A 83 -11.47 5.53 -7.05
CA ILE A 83 -10.58 5.60 -5.88
C ILE A 83 -9.12 5.33 -6.27
N SER A 84 -8.88 4.55 -7.30
CA SER A 84 -7.53 4.32 -7.81
C SER A 84 -6.85 5.63 -8.23
N LYS A 85 -7.61 6.60 -8.74
CA LYS A 85 -7.08 7.92 -9.12
C LYS A 85 -6.64 8.76 -7.91
N VAL A 86 -7.28 8.61 -6.76
CA VAL A 86 -6.84 9.26 -5.50
C VAL A 86 -5.51 8.68 -5.05
N CYS A 87 -5.45 7.37 -4.90
CA CYS A 87 -4.23 6.67 -4.47
C CYS A 87 -3.11 6.84 -5.51
N GLY A 88 -3.47 6.82 -6.79
CA GLY A 88 -2.58 6.96 -7.94
C GLY A 88 -1.88 8.32 -8.07
N THR A 89 -2.33 9.36 -7.37
CA THR A 89 -1.61 10.65 -7.35
C THR A 89 -0.17 10.48 -6.83
N CYS A 90 0.05 9.52 -5.94
CA CYS A 90 1.37 9.16 -5.41
C CYS A 90 1.80 7.75 -5.84
N HIS A 91 0.88 6.78 -5.89
CA HIS A 91 1.13 5.39 -6.24
C HIS A 91 0.86 5.10 -7.73
N VAL A 92 1.48 5.91 -8.61
CA VAL A 92 1.21 5.93 -10.06
C VAL A 92 1.30 4.55 -10.69
N LEU A 93 2.41 3.84 -10.50
CA LEU A 93 2.64 2.54 -11.14
C LEU A 93 1.65 1.48 -10.64
N ASN A 94 1.29 1.50 -9.36
CA ASN A 94 0.29 0.57 -8.81
C ASN A 94 -1.09 0.83 -9.43
N MET A 95 -1.46 2.11 -9.59
CA MET A 95 -2.69 2.51 -10.27
C MET A 95 -2.69 2.03 -11.73
N GLU A 96 -1.64 2.31 -12.49
CA GLU A 96 -1.55 1.92 -13.91
C GLU A 96 -1.68 0.41 -14.10
N LEU A 97 -1.05 -0.39 -13.23
CA LEU A 97 -1.15 -1.84 -13.25
C LEU A 97 -2.56 -2.32 -12.89
N PHE A 98 -3.19 -1.71 -11.89
CA PHE A 98 -4.54 -2.04 -11.48
C PHE A 98 -5.56 -1.68 -12.58
N GLU A 99 -5.48 -0.50 -13.18
CA GLU A 99 -6.36 -0.04 -14.26
C GLU A 99 -6.36 -0.98 -15.48
N GLN A 100 -5.23 -1.65 -15.74
CA GLN A 100 -5.09 -2.63 -16.82
C GLN A 100 -5.43 -4.07 -16.38
N SER A 101 -5.76 -4.28 -15.13
CA SER A 101 -5.97 -5.61 -14.56
C SER A 101 -7.40 -6.13 -14.76
N PRO A 102 -7.61 -7.45 -14.67
CA PRO A 102 -8.95 -8.03 -14.63
C PRO A 102 -9.81 -7.53 -13.46
N HIS A 103 -9.17 -7.13 -12.35
CA HIS A 103 -9.88 -6.62 -11.18
C HIS A 103 -10.53 -5.27 -11.44
N LYS A 104 -9.91 -4.37 -12.22
CA LYS A 104 -10.53 -3.08 -12.55
C LYS A 104 -11.90 -3.29 -13.16
N LYS A 105 -11.99 -4.13 -14.20
CA LYS A 105 -13.25 -4.44 -14.86
C LYS A 105 -14.29 -5.02 -13.89
N ALA A 106 -13.91 -6.03 -13.09
CA ALA A 106 -14.80 -6.65 -12.13
C ALA A 106 -15.27 -5.67 -11.03
N PHE A 107 -14.39 -4.77 -10.59
CA PHE A 107 -14.70 -3.78 -9.57
C PHE A 107 -15.67 -2.72 -10.09
N ASP A 108 -15.50 -2.27 -11.33
CA ASP A 108 -16.46 -1.36 -11.99
C ASP A 108 -17.84 -1.99 -12.13
N GLU A 109 -17.90 -3.25 -12.57
CA GLU A 109 -19.17 -3.98 -12.75
C GLU A 109 -19.95 -4.16 -11.44
N HIS A 110 -19.24 -4.27 -10.31
CA HIS A 110 -19.83 -4.52 -9.00
C HIS A 110 -19.80 -3.30 -8.05
N ASN A 111 -19.30 -2.14 -8.52
CA ASN A 111 -19.11 -0.94 -7.71
C ASN A 111 -18.29 -1.18 -6.44
N TYR A 112 -17.23 -1.99 -6.52
CA TYR A 112 -16.32 -2.21 -5.40
C TYR A 112 -15.32 -1.05 -5.26
N PRO A 113 -14.94 -0.69 -4.02
CA PRO A 113 -14.05 0.43 -3.75
C PRO A 113 -12.58 0.12 -4.04
N GLU A 114 -12.27 -0.38 -5.21
CA GLU A 114 -10.94 -0.58 -5.83
C GLU A 114 -9.79 -0.82 -4.82
N CYS A 115 -8.83 0.10 -4.72
CA CYS A 115 -7.67 -0.01 -3.82
C CYS A 115 -8.06 -0.25 -2.36
N GLU A 116 -9.17 0.38 -1.91
CA GLU A 116 -9.65 0.26 -0.53
C GLU A 116 -10.11 -1.16 -0.18
N SER A 117 -10.60 -1.93 -1.16
CA SER A 117 -11.05 -3.32 -0.94
C SER A 117 -9.95 -4.21 -0.35
N CYS A 118 -8.69 -3.91 -0.69
CA CYS A 118 -7.54 -4.68 -0.24
C CYS A 118 -6.74 -3.96 0.86
N HIS A 119 -6.64 -2.64 0.80
CA HIS A 119 -5.76 -1.85 1.66
C HIS A 119 -6.49 -1.08 2.75
N GLY A 120 -7.82 -0.97 2.68
CA GLY A 120 -8.60 -0.06 3.51
C GLY A 120 -8.44 1.39 3.06
N ASN A 121 -9.10 2.32 3.79
CA ASN A 121 -9.06 3.74 3.49
C ASN A 121 -8.33 4.57 4.56
N HIS A 122 -8.97 4.91 5.68
CA HIS A 122 -8.32 5.68 6.74
C HIS A 122 -7.30 4.86 7.55
N LEU A 123 -7.58 3.57 7.79
CA LEU A 123 -6.62 2.63 8.37
C LEU A 123 -5.90 1.86 7.28
N VAL A 124 -5.13 2.55 6.45
CA VAL A 124 -4.28 1.88 5.46
C VAL A 124 -3.12 1.20 6.19
N LYS A 125 -3.15 -0.15 6.23
CA LYS A 125 -2.13 -0.96 6.89
C LYS A 125 -0.90 -1.12 6.03
N GLN A 126 0.23 -1.37 6.67
CA GLN A 126 1.45 -1.70 5.94
C GLN A 126 1.22 -2.94 5.08
N ALA A 127 1.49 -2.82 3.78
CA ALA A 127 1.42 -3.95 2.88
C ALA A 127 2.53 -4.96 3.21
N THR A 128 2.15 -6.23 3.31
CA THR A 128 3.05 -7.35 3.55
C THR A 128 2.80 -8.45 2.52
N ASP A 129 3.79 -9.32 2.33
CA ASP A 129 3.65 -10.45 1.40
C ASP A 129 2.53 -11.42 1.82
N ASP A 130 2.09 -11.38 3.09
CA ASP A 130 1.01 -12.21 3.60
C ASP A 130 -0.39 -11.72 3.20
N MET A 131 -0.49 -10.51 2.62
CA MET A 131 -1.72 -10.04 1.99
C MET A 131 -2.05 -10.81 0.70
N VAL A 132 -1.07 -11.50 0.12
CA VAL A 132 -1.24 -12.34 -1.08
C VAL A 132 -1.28 -13.80 -0.66
N GLY A 133 -2.16 -14.60 -1.30
CA GLY A 133 -2.20 -16.04 -1.07
C GLY A 133 -3.59 -16.59 -0.80
N THR A 134 -3.63 -17.80 -0.27
CA THR A 134 -4.84 -18.61 -0.07
C THR A 134 -5.16 -18.91 1.39
N GLN A 135 -4.41 -18.30 2.31
CA GLN A 135 -4.57 -18.46 3.77
C GLN A 135 -4.67 -17.10 4.45
N LYS A 136 -5.32 -17.02 5.62
CA LYS A 136 -5.31 -15.82 6.43
C LYS A 136 -3.86 -15.44 6.78
N PRO A 137 -3.49 -14.15 6.73
CA PRO A 137 -4.35 -12.96 6.61
C PRO A 137 -4.53 -12.43 5.17
N SER A 138 -4.37 -13.26 4.13
CA SER A 138 -4.49 -12.83 2.73
C SER A 138 -5.83 -12.14 2.45
N VAL A 139 -5.77 -11.04 1.69
CA VAL A 139 -6.97 -10.32 1.23
C VAL A 139 -7.64 -11.01 0.03
N CYS A 140 -6.92 -11.86 -0.70
CA CYS A 140 -7.46 -12.57 -1.86
C CYS A 140 -8.63 -13.50 -1.50
N ILE A 141 -8.57 -14.11 -0.31
CA ILE A 141 -9.60 -15.06 0.16
C ILE A 141 -10.94 -14.40 0.52
N GLN A 142 -11.04 -13.07 0.47
CA GLN A 142 -12.31 -12.37 0.67
C GLN A 142 -13.28 -12.62 -0.49
N CYS A 143 -12.74 -12.83 -1.71
CA CYS A 143 -13.51 -13.01 -2.95
C CYS A 143 -13.17 -14.28 -3.69
N HIS A 144 -12.03 -14.93 -3.40
CA HIS A 144 -11.56 -16.11 -4.09
C HIS A 144 -11.50 -17.31 -3.14
N SER A 145 -12.09 -18.43 -3.56
CA SER A 145 -12.06 -19.70 -2.83
C SER A 145 -11.86 -20.89 -3.78
N VAL A 146 -11.72 -22.08 -3.23
CA VAL A 146 -11.64 -23.32 -4.02
C VAL A 146 -12.94 -23.59 -4.76
N ASP A 147 -14.07 -23.23 -4.15
CA ASP A 147 -15.41 -23.50 -4.66
C ASP A 147 -15.94 -22.37 -5.54
N ASP A 148 -15.50 -21.14 -5.24
CA ASP A 148 -15.89 -19.95 -5.98
C ASP A 148 -14.66 -19.19 -6.44
N ASN A 149 -14.65 -18.78 -7.72
CA ASN A 149 -13.55 -18.10 -8.39
C ASN A 149 -12.19 -18.83 -8.21
N LYS A 150 -12.20 -20.14 -8.43
CA LYS A 150 -11.05 -21.04 -8.27
C LYS A 150 -9.79 -20.57 -9.00
N LYS A 151 -9.95 -19.97 -10.20
CA LYS A 151 -8.80 -19.44 -10.96
C LYS A 151 -8.06 -18.35 -10.19
N GLY A 152 -8.77 -17.37 -9.63
CA GLY A 152 -8.17 -16.31 -8.81
C GLY A 152 -7.50 -16.88 -7.56
N PHE A 153 -8.14 -17.85 -6.89
CA PHE A 153 -7.57 -18.53 -5.74
C PHE A 153 -6.22 -19.21 -6.07
N MET A 154 -6.17 -19.97 -7.18
CA MET A 154 -4.93 -20.64 -7.61
C MET A 154 -3.83 -19.64 -7.96
N VAL A 155 -4.16 -18.55 -8.69
CA VAL A 155 -3.21 -17.50 -9.05
C VAL A 155 -2.64 -16.82 -7.80
N ALA A 156 -3.48 -16.51 -6.82
CA ALA A 156 -3.03 -15.90 -5.56
C ALA A 156 -2.07 -16.85 -4.79
N GLY A 157 -2.36 -18.13 -4.76
CA GLY A 157 -1.49 -19.14 -4.15
C GLY A 157 -0.14 -19.25 -4.86
N GLU A 158 -0.13 -19.25 -6.17
CA GLU A 158 1.09 -19.35 -6.97
C GLU A 158 1.96 -18.10 -6.82
N MET A 159 1.36 -16.89 -6.86
CA MET A 159 2.08 -15.64 -6.59
C MET A 159 2.75 -15.65 -5.21
N LYS A 160 2.04 -16.09 -4.16
CA LYS A 160 2.59 -16.21 -2.80
C LYS A 160 3.76 -17.19 -2.75
N MET A 161 3.62 -18.34 -3.35
CA MET A 161 4.68 -19.36 -3.41
C MET A 161 5.95 -18.82 -4.11
N LEU A 162 5.80 -18.08 -5.20
CA LEU A 162 6.92 -17.48 -5.93
C LEU A 162 7.64 -16.42 -5.09
N ILE A 163 6.90 -15.54 -4.39
CA ILE A 163 7.49 -14.56 -3.46
C ILE A 163 8.28 -15.26 -2.37
N ASP A 164 7.68 -16.24 -1.71
CA ASP A 164 8.30 -16.95 -0.59
C ASP A 164 9.54 -17.74 -1.04
N SER A 165 9.50 -18.32 -2.24
CA SER A 165 10.66 -18.97 -2.85
C SER A 165 11.82 -17.99 -3.08
N LEU A 166 11.54 -16.81 -3.65
CA LEU A 166 12.56 -15.80 -3.89
C LEU A 166 13.16 -15.27 -2.58
N LYS A 167 12.31 -14.98 -1.58
CA LYS A 167 12.75 -14.58 -0.23
C LYS A 167 13.64 -15.63 0.43
N THR A 168 13.25 -16.88 0.30
CA THR A 168 14.02 -18.00 0.87
C THR A 168 15.39 -18.12 0.20
N LYS A 169 15.44 -17.97 -1.13
CA LYS A 169 16.70 -17.96 -1.89
C LYS A 169 17.59 -16.80 -1.49
N ASP A 170 17.04 -15.55 -1.43
CA ASP A 170 17.79 -14.36 -0.98
C ASP A 170 18.40 -14.58 0.40
N SER A 171 17.61 -15.06 1.36
CA SER A 171 18.06 -15.27 2.74
C SER A 171 19.15 -16.34 2.85
N LYS A 172 18.99 -17.46 2.11
CA LYS A 172 20.01 -18.53 2.07
C LYS A 172 21.30 -18.07 1.42
N THR A 173 21.21 -17.38 0.27
CA THR A 173 22.37 -16.84 -0.42
C THR A 173 23.11 -15.84 0.45
N LYS A 174 22.36 -14.93 1.12
CA LYS A 174 22.98 -13.99 2.07
C LYS A 174 23.76 -14.70 3.17
N ALA A 175 23.18 -15.74 3.78
CA ALA A 175 23.86 -16.50 4.84
C ALA A 175 25.14 -17.17 4.36
N ILE A 176 25.14 -17.74 3.14
CA ILE A 176 26.34 -18.33 2.53
C ILE A 176 27.43 -17.28 2.26
N LEU A 177 27.03 -16.11 1.74
CA LEU A 177 27.97 -15.02 1.49
C LEU A 177 28.57 -14.46 2.80
N ASP A 178 27.74 -14.31 3.84
CA ASP A 178 28.19 -13.85 5.15
C ASP A 178 29.23 -14.85 5.74
N GLU A 179 28.99 -16.17 5.62
CA GLU A 179 29.92 -17.21 6.07
C GLU A 179 31.24 -17.20 5.26
N ALA A 180 31.14 -17.09 3.93
CA ALA A 180 32.32 -17.03 3.05
C ALA A 180 33.19 -15.79 3.35
N ASN A 181 32.55 -14.63 3.56
CA ASN A 181 33.24 -13.40 3.96
C ASN A 181 33.96 -13.55 5.31
N GLN A 182 33.34 -14.20 6.30
CA GLN A 182 33.97 -14.48 7.61
C GLN A 182 35.19 -15.39 7.47
N LYS A 183 35.24 -16.25 6.44
CA LYS A 183 36.39 -17.12 6.12
C LYS A 183 37.46 -16.42 5.28
N GLY A 184 37.31 -15.11 5.02
CA GLY A 184 38.28 -14.30 4.28
C GLY A 184 38.16 -14.40 2.76
N MET A 185 37.05 -14.94 2.24
CA MET A 185 36.79 -14.93 0.79
C MET A 185 36.29 -13.55 0.36
N ASP A 186 36.71 -13.09 -0.82
CA ASP A 186 36.12 -11.92 -1.43
C ASP A 186 34.75 -12.29 -2.03
N VAL A 187 33.70 -11.67 -1.48
CA VAL A 187 32.31 -11.89 -1.89
C VAL A 187 31.67 -10.61 -2.45
N SER A 188 32.46 -9.61 -2.79
CA SER A 188 32.00 -8.27 -3.19
C SER A 188 31.04 -8.33 -4.38
N ASP A 189 31.43 -8.99 -5.46
CA ASP A 189 30.62 -9.11 -6.69
C ASP A 189 29.33 -9.88 -6.44
N ALA A 190 29.40 -10.99 -5.70
CA ALA A 190 28.21 -11.79 -5.36
C ALA A 190 27.25 -11.02 -4.44
N THR A 191 27.78 -10.25 -3.50
CA THR A 191 26.97 -9.37 -2.64
C THR A 191 26.32 -8.25 -3.43
N PHE A 192 27.01 -7.73 -4.45
CA PHE A 192 26.44 -6.73 -5.34
C PHE A 192 25.29 -7.33 -6.17
N SER A 193 25.48 -8.49 -6.79
CA SER A 193 24.45 -9.19 -7.56
C SER A 193 23.21 -9.54 -6.70
N LEU A 194 23.40 -9.83 -5.42
CA LEU A 194 22.25 -10.09 -4.51
C LEU A 194 21.34 -8.86 -4.33
N LYS A 195 21.83 -7.64 -4.57
CA LYS A 195 20.98 -6.43 -4.57
C LYS A 195 19.98 -6.44 -5.71
N ASP A 196 20.33 -7.00 -6.85
CA ASP A 196 19.44 -7.10 -8.01
C ASP A 196 18.28 -8.05 -7.70
N VAL A 197 18.54 -9.15 -7.01
CA VAL A 197 17.48 -10.08 -6.52
C VAL A 197 16.50 -9.36 -5.59
N ARG A 198 16.99 -8.51 -4.70
CA ARG A 198 16.14 -7.71 -3.81
C ARG A 198 15.35 -6.65 -4.55
N GLN A 199 15.93 -6.05 -5.57
CA GLN A 199 15.22 -5.12 -6.44
C GLN A 199 14.07 -5.82 -7.16
N VAL A 200 14.30 -7.03 -7.67
CA VAL A 200 13.24 -7.84 -8.27
C VAL A 200 12.13 -8.16 -7.26
N LEU A 201 12.45 -8.48 -6.01
CA LEU A 201 11.45 -8.72 -4.97
C LEU A 201 10.60 -7.46 -4.69
N ILE A 202 11.19 -6.28 -4.69
CA ILE A 202 10.46 -5.01 -4.54
C ILE A 202 9.55 -4.78 -5.75
N GLN A 203 10.06 -4.97 -6.96
CA GLN A 203 9.30 -4.79 -8.20
C GLN A 203 8.15 -5.81 -8.31
N SER A 204 8.36 -7.06 -7.90
CA SER A 204 7.31 -8.08 -7.92
C SER A 204 6.11 -7.71 -7.03
N ARG A 205 6.35 -7.07 -5.87
CA ARG A 205 5.28 -6.56 -5.00
C ARG A 205 4.42 -5.49 -5.70
N THR A 206 5.00 -4.68 -6.56
CA THR A 206 4.28 -3.74 -7.40
C THR A 206 3.53 -4.47 -8.52
N THR A 207 4.19 -5.43 -9.19
CA THR A 207 3.61 -6.21 -10.31
C THR A 207 2.41 -7.06 -9.91
N ILE A 208 2.23 -7.38 -8.62
CA ILE A 208 1.01 -8.03 -8.09
C ILE A 208 -0.26 -7.30 -8.57
N HIS A 209 -0.24 -5.95 -8.62
CA HIS A 209 -1.39 -5.13 -8.99
C HIS A 209 -1.85 -5.31 -10.45
N ALA A 210 -1.04 -5.95 -11.29
CA ALA A 210 -1.48 -6.39 -12.61
C ALA A 210 -2.43 -7.60 -12.56
N PHE A 211 -2.44 -8.36 -11.46
CA PHE A 211 -3.19 -9.61 -11.26
C PHE A 211 -3.06 -10.57 -12.44
N ASN A 212 -1.86 -10.58 -13.04
CA ASN A 212 -1.49 -11.39 -14.19
C ASN A 212 -0.30 -12.27 -13.83
N LEU A 213 -0.52 -13.58 -13.79
CA LEU A 213 0.48 -14.54 -13.34
C LEU A 213 1.69 -14.62 -14.30
N ASP A 214 1.48 -14.48 -15.59
CA ASP A 214 2.56 -14.58 -16.57
C ASP A 214 3.52 -13.37 -16.43
N LYS A 215 2.98 -12.15 -16.35
CA LYS A 215 3.77 -10.95 -16.06
C LYS A 215 4.51 -11.07 -14.72
N PHE A 216 3.84 -11.65 -13.73
CA PHE A 216 4.44 -11.83 -12.42
C PHE A 216 5.60 -12.84 -12.45
N LYS A 217 5.44 -13.98 -13.13
CA LYS A 217 6.50 -14.98 -13.35
C LYS A 217 7.69 -14.38 -14.07
N GLU A 218 7.45 -13.65 -15.15
CA GLU A 218 8.50 -12.96 -15.90
C GLU A 218 9.34 -12.03 -14.99
N GLN A 219 8.67 -11.29 -14.10
CA GLN A 219 9.35 -10.42 -13.12
C GLN A 219 10.19 -11.25 -12.13
N ILE A 220 9.66 -12.34 -11.60
CA ILE A 220 10.36 -13.21 -10.65
C ILE A 220 11.57 -13.91 -11.30
N ASP A 221 11.44 -14.36 -12.55
CA ASP A 221 12.50 -15.08 -13.27
C ASP A 221 13.73 -14.20 -13.49
N GLN A 222 13.57 -12.87 -13.59
CA GLN A 222 14.69 -11.92 -13.65
C GLN A 222 15.57 -11.97 -12.39
N GLY A 223 15.01 -12.24 -11.23
CA GLY A 223 15.76 -12.35 -9.97
C GLY A 223 16.30 -13.76 -9.68
N GLN A 224 16.03 -14.75 -10.56
CA GLN A 224 16.52 -16.12 -10.40
C GLN A 224 17.71 -16.46 -11.28
N ARG A 225 18.06 -15.57 -12.20
CA ARG A 225 19.23 -15.69 -13.10
C ARG A 225 20.47 -15.08 -12.48
#